data_b33f14463001abad1502d62fea752aed
#
_entry.id   b33f14463001abad1502d62fea752aed
#
_cell.length_a   1.000
_cell.length_b   1.000
_cell.length_c   1.000
_cell.angle_alpha   90.00
_cell.angle_beta   90.00
_cell.angle_gamma   90.00
#
_symmetry.space_group_name_H-M   'P 1'
#
loop_
_entity.id
_entity.type
_entity.pdbx_description
1 polymer ?
#
loop_
_entity_poly.entity_id
_entity_poly.type
_entity_poly.pdbx_seq_one_letter_code
_entity_poly.pdbx_strand_id
1 'polypeptide(L)'
;YKAIYEQVKGLLLKDGGPIIGVQIENEFGHCGGLIGDSGEAHMKRLEKMARETGFDVPLYTATGWGGAVTAGLLPVMGGYCEAPWDPRITEIEPSGNYVFTYERNDHAIGCDFGLGEGITFDMTKYPYLTAELGGGLQVTLKRRPIAQPKDIGAMSLAKMGSGCNLLGYYMYHGGQNPEGKLTTLEENIATGSLNDMSIKNYDFRAPLGEYGLPNGTYGEIKLYSLFAHDFGEFLASTETDLPDSNPITPENFSDLRTSWRYKECEKCGKKRGFVFVNNYQRRRKMAGHKNVVLASTEKSGADIQFPAIDVADKDFFFLPFNI
;
A
#
# COMPACT_ATOMS: atom_id res chain seq x y z
N TYR A 1 0.85 -5.65 -26.27
CA TYR A 1 -0.25 -4.72 -25.97
C TYR A 1 -1.45 -4.91 -26.89
N LYS A 2 -1.27 -5.00 -28.22
CA LYS A 2 -2.37 -5.11 -29.18
C LYS A 2 -3.35 -6.25 -28.87
N ALA A 3 -2.82 -7.47 -28.61
CA ALA A 3 -3.65 -8.63 -28.29
C ALA A 3 -4.48 -8.42 -27.02
N ILE A 4 -3.91 -7.76 -26.00
CA ILE A 4 -4.62 -7.42 -24.76
C ILE A 4 -5.69 -6.36 -25.05
N TYR A 5 -5.32 -5.31 -25.78
CA TYR A 5 -6.27 -4.23 -26.11
C TYR A 5 -7.52 -4.73 -26.86
N GLU A 6 -7.34 -5.64 -27.81
CA GLU A 6 -8.47 -6.25 -28.54
C GLU A 6 -9.47 -6.97 -27.63
N GLN A 7 -9.03 -7.44 -26.47
CA GLN A 7 -9.91 -8.07 -25.47
C GLN A 7 -10.63 -7.06 -24.56
N VAL A 8 -10.11 -5.86 -24.45
CA VAL A 8 -10.58 -4.86 -23.48
C VAL A 8 -11.07 -3.55 -24.12
N LYS A 9 -10.98 -3.42 -25.43
CA LYS A 9 -11.53 -2.25 -26.13
C LYS A 9 -13.04 -2.12 -25.87
N GLY A 10 -13.50 -0.88 -25.61
CA GLY A 10 -14.87 -0.63 -25.19
C GLY A 10 -15.12 -0.85 -23.68
N LEU A 11 -14.12 -1.31 -22.94
CA LEU A 11 -14.19 -1.48 -21.47
C LEU A 11 -13.40 -0.41 -20.71
N LEU A 12 -12.79 0.53 -21.39
CA LEU A 12 -12.08 1.64 -20.76
C LEU A 12 -13.06 2.63 -20.14
N LEU A 13 -12.63 3.35 -19.11
CA LEU A 13 -13.46 4.35 -18.41
C LEU A 13 -14.08 5.37 -19.37
N LYS A 14 -13.35 5.86 -20.36
CA LYS A 14 -13.87 6.77 -21.39
C LYS A 14 -15.02 6.20 -22.21
N ASP A 15 -15.11 4.89 -22.31
CA ASP A 15 -16.15 4.16 -23.03
C ASP A 15 -17.30 3.74 -22.10
N GLY A 16 -17.27 4.18 -20.83
CA GLY A 16 -18.21 3.79 -19.78
C GLY A 16 -17.91 2.43 -19.14
N GLY A 17 -16.73 1.86 -19.41
CA GLY A 17 -16.30 0.57 -18.87
C GLY A 17 -15.59 0.67 -17.52
N PRO A 18 -15.29 -0.47 -16.90
CA PRO A 18 -14.73 -0.53 -15.55
C PRO A 18 -13.21 -0.33 -15.47
N ILE A 19 -12.50 -0.25 -16.59
CA ILE A 19 -11.03 -0.14 -16.60
C ILE A 19 -10.63 1.31 -16.44
N ILE A 20 -10.16 1.67 -15.24
CA ILE A 20 -9.82 3.03 -14.84
C ILE A 20 -8.33 3.35 -15.01
N GLY A 21 -7.47 2.37 -15.20
CA GLY A 21 -6.03 2.51 -15.36
C GLY A 21 -5.39 1.23 -15.86
N VAL A 22 -4.18 1.32 -16.40
CA VAL A 22 -3.41 0.18 -16.90
C VAL A 22 -1.98 0.27 -16.43
N GLN A 23 -1.51 -0.81 -15.83
CA GLN A 23 -0.10 -0.99 -15.51
C GLN A 23 0.65 -1.46 -16.76
N ILE A 24 1.74 -0.80 -17.11
CA ILE A 24 2.48 -1.10 -18.34
C ILE A 24 3.82 -1.80 -18.11
N GLU A 25 4.31 -1.81 -16.90
CA GLU A 25 5.51 -2.53 -16.48
C GLU A 25 5.49 -2.72 -14.95
N ASN A 26 6.34 -3.59 -14.43
CA ASN A 26 6.45 -3.85 -13.01
C ASN A 26 7.91 -3.83 -12.54
N GLU A 27 8.19 -3.03 -11.51
CA GLU A 27 9.49 -2.96 -10.83
C GLU A 27 10.71 -2.80 -11.77
N PHE A 28 10.50 -2.16 -12.92
CA PHE A 28 11.57 -1.96 -13.90
C PHE A 28 12.66 -1.05 -13.34
N GLY A 29 13.89 -1.53 -13.36
CA GLY A 29 15.03 -0.85 -12.77
C GLY A 29 15.28 -1.23 -11.29
N HIS A 30 14.27 -1.78 -10.59
CA HIS A 30 14.41 -2.30 -9.22
C HIS A 30 14.71 -3.81 -9.22
N CYS A 31 13.81 -4.61 -9.76
CA CYS A 31 13.97 -6.07 -9.84
C CYS A 31 14.53 -6.56 -11.18
N GLY A 32 15.26 -5.70 -11.89
CA GLY A 32 15.87 -5.97 -13.19
C GLY A 32 15.58 -4.90 -14.22
N GLY A 33 16.07 -5.08 -15.44
CA GLY A 33 15.93 -4.10 -16.51
C GLY A 33 17.02 -3.03 -16.49
N LEU A 34 16.79 -1.95 -17.24
CA LEU A 34 17.71 -0.83 -17.38
C LEU A 34 17.38 0.28 -16.38
N ILE A 35 18.38 1.03 -15.97
CA ILE A 35 18.26 2.18 -15.06
C ILE A 35 18.70 3.47 -15.77
N GLY A 36 18.51 4.61 -15.11
CA GLY A 36 18.89 5.92 -15.64
C GLY A 36 18.24 6.24 -16.99
N ASP A 37 18.94 6.98 -17.83
CA ASP A 37 18.42 7.45 -19.13
C ASP A 37 17.96 6.31 -20.05
N SER A 38 18.64 5.18 -20.02
CA SER A 38 18.27 4.00 -20.83
C SER A 38 16.98 3.36 -20.31
N GLY A 39 16.80 3.30 -18.98
CA GLY A 39 15.58 2.83 -18.36
C GLY A 39 14.42 3.77 -18.64
N GLU A 40 14.62 5.07 -18.51
CA GLU A 40 13.61 6.08 -18.83
C GLU A 40 13.18 6.02 -20.31
N ALA A 41 14.14 5.90 -21.22
CA ALA A 41 13.86 5.76 -22.65
C ALA A 41 13.03 4.50 -22.95
N HIS A 42 13.31 3.39 -22.26
CA HIS A 42 12.53 2.16 -22.39
C HIS A 42 11.08 2.36 -21.92
N MET A 43 10.88 2.91 -20.73
CA MET A 43 9.55 3.14 -20.16
C MET A 43 8.72 4.11 -21.01
N LYS A 44 9.33 5.20 -21.50
CA LYS A 44 8.66 6.14 -22.44
C LYS A 44 8.27 5.47 -23.76
N ARG A 45 9.08 4.52 -24.23
CA ARG A 45 8.72 3.74 -25.42
C ARG A 45 7.51 2.85 -25.15
N LEU A 46 7.47 2.20 -23.99
CA LEU A 46 6.30 1.38 -23.60
C LEU A 46 5.05 2.22 -23.46
N GLU A 47 5.14 3.38 -22.81
CA GLU A 47 4.04 4.33 -22.70
C GLU A 47 3.50 4.73 -24.09
N LYS A 48 4.40 5.16 -24.99
CA LYS A 48 4.03 5.50 -26.37
C LYS A 48 3.31 4.35 -27.07
N MET A 49 3.86 3.14 -26.98
CA MET A 49 3.24 1.94 -27.58
C MET A 49 1.86 1.63 -27.00
N ALA A 50 1.67 1.83 -25.69
CA ALA A 50 0.37 1.66 -25.07
C ALA A 50 -0.65 2.69 -25.60
N ARG A 51 -0.26 3.97 -25.66
CA ARG A 51 -1.10 5.04 -26.22
C ARG A 51 -1.46 4.79 -27.69
N GLU A 52 -0.47 4.46 -28.52
CA GLU A 52 -0.68 4.13 -29.94
C GLU A 52 -1.55 2.89 -30.15
N THR A 53 -1.56 1.98 -29.19
CA THR A 53 -2.44 0.79 -29.23
C THR A 53 -3.90 1.15 -28.91
N GLY A 54 -4.13 2.22 -28.15
CA GLY A 54 -5.46 2.70 -27.80
C GLY A 54 -5.79 2.73 -26.30
N PHE A 55 -4.83 2.45 -25.42
CA PHE A 55 -5.01 2.57 -23.96
C PHE A 55 -5.10 4.04 -23.53
N ASP A 56 -6.29 4.61 -23.63
CA ASP A 56 -6.60 5.98 -23.24
C ASP A 56 -7.20 6.01 -21.82
N VAL A 57 -6.35 5.69 -20.87
CA VAL A 57 -6.59 5.70 -19.42
C VAL A 57 -5.30 6.10 -18.71
N PRO A 58 -5.31 6.47 -17.43
CA PRO A 58 -4.10 6.61 -16.66
C PRO A 58 -3.19 5.37 -16.78
N LEU A 59 -1.92 5.60 -17.10
CA LEU A 59 -0.92 4.55 -17.16
C LEU A 59 -0.04 4.64 -15.92
N TYR A 60 0.23 3.49 -15.29
CA TYR A 60 0.98 3.44 -14.05
C TYR A 60 2.03 2.31 -14.06
N THR A 61 2.96 2.42 -13.14
CA THR A 61 3.94 1.39 -12.80
C THR A 61 3.71 0.95 -11.35
N ALA A 62 3.79 -0.34 -11.09
CA ALA A 62 3.62 -0.88 -9.73
C ALA A 62 4.83 -0.61 -8.83
N THR A 63 5.65 0.37 -9.17
CA THR A 63 6.85 0.68 -8.41
C THR A 63 7.09 2.18 -8.37
N GLY A 64 7.04 2.71 -7.16
CA GLY A 64 7.59 4.00 -6.84
C GLY A 64 8.77 3.91 -5.87
N TRP A 65 9.26 2.71 -5.58
CA TRP A 65 10.31 2.42 -4.61
C TRP A 65 11.58 1.85 -5.28
N GLY A 66 12.65 1.71 -4.49
CA GLY A 66 13.82 0.91 -4.82
C GLY A 66 14.62 1.37 -6.04
N GLY A 67 14.57 2.66 -6.40
CA GLY A 67 15.24 3.15 -7.60
C GLY A 67 14.51 2.80 -8.91
N ALA A 68 13.28 2.31 -8.84
CA ALA A 68 12.48 1.98 -10.02
C ALA A 68 12.28 3.17 -10.95
N VAL A 69 12.25 2.90 -12.25
CA VAL A 69 12.12 3.92 -13.29
C VAL A 69 10.65 4.22 -13.54
N THR A 70 10.18 5.37 -13.08
CA THR A 70 8.79 5.80 -13.26
C THR A 70 8.53 6.52 -14.58
N ALA A 71 9.53 7.20 -15.14
CA ALA A 71 9.50 7.89 -16.44
C ALA A 71 8.27 8.82 -16.64
N GLY A 72 7.74 9.40 -15.56
CA GLY A 72 6.55 10.26 -15.60
C GLY A 72 5.20 9.54 -15.57
N LEU A 73 5.20 8.22 -15.53
CA LEU A 73 3.98 7.43 -15.27
C LEU A 73 3.53 7.62 -13.83
N LEU A 74 2.27 7.31 -13.54
CA LEU A 74 1.76 7.34 -12.17
C LEU A 74 2.54 6.36 -11.30
N PRO A 75 3.29 6.84 -10.30
CA PRO A 75 3.97 5.96 -9.37
C PRO A 75 2.96 5.38 -8.39
N VAL A 76 3.02 4.08 -8.19
CA VAL A 76 2.26 3.38 -7.16
C VAL A 76 3.23 2.74 -6.16
N MET A 77 2.79 2.67 -4.92
CA MET A 77 3.61 2.23 -3.80
C MET A 77 3.13 0.87 -3.30
N GLY A 78 3.84 0.35 -2.35
CA GLY A 78 3.50 -0.90 -1.67
C GLY A 78 3.76 -0.82 -0.17
N GLY A 79 3.82 -1.96 0.43
CA GLY A 79 4.16 -2.16 1.83
C GLY A 79 3.75 -3.55 2.27
N TYR A 80 4.63 -4.20 3.01
CA TYR A 80 4.37 -5.51 3.57
C TYR A 80 4.55 -5.46 5.08
N CYS A 81 3.80 -6.26 5.80
CA CYS A 81 3.92 -6.32 7.26
C CYS A 81 5.25 -6.96 7.71
N GLU A 82 5.94 -7.66 6.82
CA GLU A 82 7.24 -8.27 6.99
C GLU A 82 7.81 -8.61 5.59
N ALA A 83 9.14 -8.55 5.43
CA ALA A 83 9.81 -8.92 4.19
C ALA A 83 10.12 -10.43 4.14
N PRO A 84 9.38 -11.25 3.42
CA PRO A 84 9.69 -12.68 3.32
C PRO A 84 10.96 -12.97 2.53
N TRP A 85 11.40 -12.04 1.70
CA TRP A 85 12.66 -12.09 0.94
C TRP A 85 13.91 -11.72 1.74
N ASP A 86 13.75 -11.18 2.95
CA ASP A 86 14.89 -10.86 3.81
C ASP A 86 15.72 -12.13 4.08
N PRO A 87 17.01 -12.14 3.77
CA PRO A 87 17.86 -13.32 3.94
C PRO A 87 18.12 -13.69 5.39
N ARG A 88 17.83 -12.80 6.33
CA ARG A 88 18.01 -13.07 7.77
C ARG A 88 16.97 -14.07 8.25
N ILE A 89 17.39 -14.98 9.10
CA ILE A 89 16.52 -15.97 9.76
C ILE A 89 16.13 -15.56 11.19
N THR A 90 16.73 -14.48 11.68
CA THR A 90 16.52 -13.93 13.01
C THR A 90 15.34 -12.96 13.03
N GLU A 91 15.09 -12.36 14.17
CA GLU A 91 14.08 -11.33 14.33
C GLU A 91 14.38 -10.13 13.43
N ILE A 92 13.35 -9.62 12.78
CA ILE A 92 13.41 -8.45 11.91
C ILE A 92 12.97 -7.23 12.70
N GLU A 93 13.49 -6.07 12.34
CA GLU A 93 13.12 -4.77 12.89
C GLU A 93 11.60 -4.53 12.72
N PRO A 94 10.99 -3.72 13.59
CA PRO A 94 9.61 -3.31 13.42
C PRO A 94 9.40 -2.62 12.06
N SER A 95 8.33 -2.97 11.36
CA SER A 95 8.03 -2.35 10.07
C SER A 95 7.48 -0.93 10.25
N GLY A 96 7.97 0.01 9.45
CA GLY A 96 7.48 1.38 9.33
C GLY A 96 6.07 1.48 8.74
N ASN A 97 5.54 0.40 8.18
CA ASN A 97 4.20 0.37 7.58
C ASN A 97 3.04 0.58 8.58
N TYR A 98 3.35 0.65 9.87
CA TYR A 98 2.38 0.93 10.94
C TYR A 98 2.46 2.37 11.49
N VAL A 99 3.36 3.18 10.94
CA VAL A 99 3.53 4.58 11.33
C VAL A 99 2.80 5.47 10.32
N PHE A 100 2.14 6.51 10.79
CA PHE A 100 1.64 7.55 9.90
C PHE A 100 2.81 8.43 9.45
N THR A 101 2.96 8.62 8.16
CA THR A 101 4.08 9.36 7.58
C THR A 101 3.67 10.11 6.32
N TYR A 102 4.34 11.23 6.03
CA TYR A 102 4.24 11.89 4.74
C TYR A 102 5.13 11.22 3.69
N GLU A 103 6.11 10.45 4.11
CA GLU A 103 6.91 9.64 3.21
C GLU A 103 6.08 8.47 2.71
N ARG A 104 5.95 8.35 1.40
CA ARG A 104 5.19 7.27 0.78
C ARG A 104 6.00 5.99 0.69
N ASN A 105 7.32 6.12 0.68
CA ASN A 105 8.28 5.03 0.81
C ASN A 105 8.83 5.04 2.24
N ASP A 106 8.69 3.95 2.94
CA ASP A 106 9.19 3.79 4.29
C ASP A 106 10.66 3.31 4.36
N HIS A 107 11.43 3.44 3.27
CA HIS A 107 12.79 2.91 3.11
C HIS A 107 12.91 1.40 3.34
N ALA A 108 11.81 0.78 3.66
CA ALA A 108 11.70 -0.61 3.97
C ALA A 108 10.31 -1.07 3.55
N ILE A 109 10.15 -1.41 2.29
CA ILE A 109 8.89 -1.96 1.82
C ILE A 109 8.64 -3.33 2.47
N GLY A 110 8.31 -3.33 3.74
CA GLY A 110 8.24 -4.50 4.59
C GLY A 110 9.60 -4.94 5.11
N CYS A 111 10.49 -4.02 5.46
CA CYS A 111 11.87 -4.25 5.88
C CYS A 111 12.78 -4.65 4.70
N ASP A 112 12.79 -3.89 3.64
CA ASP A 112 13.68 -4.05 2.48
C ASP A 112 15.15 -3.85 2.89
N PHE A 113 15.75 -4.87 3.38
CA PHE A 113 17.11 -4.86 3.84
C PHE A 113 18.08 -4.52 2.69
N GLY A 114 18.44 -3.24 2.59
CA GLY A 114 19.43 -2.76 1.64
C GLY A 114 19.03 -2.84 0.16
N LEU A 115 17.77 -3.09 -0.13
CA LEU A 115 17.25 -3.12 -1.50
C LEU A 115 16.51 -1.83 -1.79
N GLY A 116 17.20 -0.79 -2.17
CA GLY A 116 16.51 0.36 -2.70
C GLY A 116 17.15 1.69 -2.40
N GLU A 117 17.16 2.53 -3.41
CA GLU A 117 17.72 3.88 -3.37
C GLU A 117 16.68 4.94 -2.95
N GLY A 118 15.51 4.51 -2.46
CA GLY A 118 14.43 5.43 -2.11
C GLY A 118 13.52 5.77 -3.29
N ILE A 119 12.84 6.89 -3.18
CA ILE A 119 11.85 7.36 -4.17
C ILE A 119 12.56 8.10 -5.30
N THR A 120 12.19 7.79 -6.55
CA THR A 120 12.76 8.39 -7.76
C THR A 120 11.86 9.45 -8.39
N PHE A 121 10.81 9.87 -7.72
CA PHE A 121 9.84 10.85 -8.23
C PHE A 121 9.50 11.92 -7.20
N ASP A 122 8.99 13.06 -7.67
CA ASP A 122 8.51 14.14 -6.82
C ASP A 122 7.11 13.82 -6.30
N MET A 123 6.99 13.47 -5.03
CA MET A 123 5.74 13.08 -4.36
C MET A 123 4.65 14.15 -4.43
N THR A 124 5.02 15.42 -4.56
CA THR A 124 4.05 16.53 -4.57
C THR A 124 3.24 16.58 -5.87
N LYS A 125 3.73 15.93 -6.92
CA LYS A 125 3.10 15.93 -8.25
C LYS A 125 2.10 14.80 -8.46
N TYR A 126 2.05 13.84 -7.56
CA TYR A 126 1.25 12.63 -7.75
C TYR A 126 0.40 12.32 -6.53
N PRO A 127 -0.81 11.75 -6.71
CA PRO A 127 -1.57 11.21 -5.59
C PRO A 127 -0.82 10.05 -4.92
N TYR A 128 -1.12 9.80 -3.66
CA TYR A 128 -0.63 8.61 -2.97
C TYR A 128 -1.50 7.41 -3.33
N LEU A 129 -0.94 6.46 -4.04
CA LEU A 129 -1.60 5.23 -4.50
C LEU A 129 -0.76 4.03 -4.11
N THR A 130 -1.39 2.91 -3.78
CA THR A 130 -0.70 1.63 -3.63
C THR A 130 -1.21 0.61 -4.65
N ALA A 131 -0.34 -0.29 -5.09
CA ALA A 131 -0.70 -1.45 -5.89
C ALA A 131 -0.21 -2.76 -5.25
N GLU A 132 0.75 -2.66 -4.35
CA GLU A 132 1.35 -3.80 -3.67
C GLU A 132 1.32 -3.66 -2.15
N LEU A 133 0.17 -3.29 -1.60
CA LEU A 133 -0.02 -3.44 -0.16
C LEU A 133 -0.27 -4.93 0.13
N GLY A 134 0.59 -5.54 0.93
CA GLY A 134 0.54 -6.98 1.17
C GLY A 134 -0.78 -7.43 1.79
N GLY A 135 -1.64 -8.08 1.01
CA GLY A 135 -2.87 -8.70 1.52
C GLY A 135 -2.61 -10.03 2.25
N GLY A 136 -1.45 -10.57 2.08
CA GLY A 136 -0.87 -11.73 2.73
C GLY A 136 0.64 -11.67 2.60
N LEU A 137 1.32 -12.78 2.84
CA LEU A 137 2.77 -12.87 2.68
C LEU A 137 3.14 -14.14 1.94
N GLN A 138 4.09 -14.01 1.04
CA GLN A 138 4.72 -15.17 0.41
C GLN A 138 5.51 -15.98 1.44
N VAL A 139 5.68 -17.27 1.15
CA VAL A 139 6.50 -18.18 1.92
C VAL A 139 7.69 -18.57 1.07
N THR A 140 8.89 -18.35 1.60
CA THR A 140 10.13 -18.77 0.95
C THR A 140 10.75 -19.96 1.68
N LEU A 141 11.74 -20.57 1.09
CA LEU A 141 12.50 -21.63 1.77
C LEU A 141 13.16 -21.12 3.07
N LYS A 142 13.65 -19.89 3.04
CA LYS A 142 14.35 -19.26 4.18
C LYS A 142 13.42 -18.73 5.26
N ARG A 143 12.28 -18.17 4.86
CA ARG A 143 11.34 -17.51 5.76
C ARG A 143 9.92 -17.96 5.47
N ARG A 144 9.17 -18.24 6.54
CA ARG A 144 7.77 -18.68 6.47
C ARG A 144 6.89 -17.82 7.38
N PRO A 145 6.81 -16.51 7.12
CA PRO A 145 6.00 -15.62 7.93
C PRO A 145 4.52 -15.90 7.74
N ILE A 146 3.76 -15.67 8.79
CA ILE A 146 2.30 -15.71 8.76
C ILE A 146 1.79 -14.32 9.11
N ALA A 147 1.19 -13.61 8.15
CA ALA A 147 0.45 -12.40 8.43
C ALA A 147 -0.86 -12.74 9.14
N GLN A 148 -1.13 -12.04 10.23
CA GLN A 148 -2.43 -12.10 10.88
C GLN A 148 -3.38 -11.09 10.24
N PRO A 149 -4.70 -11.29 10.27
CA PRO A 149 -5.66 -10.34 9.73
C PRO A 149 -5.42 -8.89 10.20
N LYS A 150 -5.19 -8.71 11.51
CA LYS A 150 -4.90 -7.39 12.09
C LYS A 150 -3.58 -6.77 11.61
N ASP A 151 -2.59 -7.55 11.20
CA ASP A 151 -1.37 -7.01 10.59
C ASP A 151 -1.72 -6.22 9.33
N ILE A 152 -2.60 -6.79 8.50
CA ILE A 152 -3.00 -6.17 7.24
C ILE A 152 -3.99 -5.02 7.48
N GLY A 153 -4.93 -5.19 8.41
CA GLY A 153 -5.89 -4.14 8.79
C GLY A 153 -5.20 -2.87 9.31
N ALA A 154 -4.29 -3.02 10.26
CA ALA A 154 -3.57 -1.88 10.84
C ALA A 154 -2.65 -1.18 9.83
N MET A 155 -2.00 -1.95 8.94
CA MET A 155 -1.21 -1.41 7.85
C MET A 155 -2.08 -0.63 6.85
N SER A 156 -3.23 -1.17 6.48
CA SER A 156 -4.21 -0.48 5.61
C SER A 156 -4.70 0.83 6.23
N LEU A 157 -5.00 0.82 7.53
CA LEU A 157 -5.36 2.02 8.27
C LEU A 157 -4.23 3.07 8.25
N ALA A 158 -2.99 2.65 8.48
CA ALA A 158 -1.85 3.55 8.48
C ALA A 158 -1.64 4.19 7.09
N LYS A 159 -1.75 3.43 6.01
CA LYS A 159 -1.66 3.98 4.64
C LYS A 159 -2.81 4.94 4.34
N MET A 160 -4.04 4.57 4.68
CA MET A 160 -5.21 5.45 4.49
C MET A 160 -5.09 6.74 5.31
N GLY A 161 -4.69 6.65 6.56
CA GLY A 161 -4.45 7.81 7.42
C GLY A 161 -3.30 8.68 6.95
N SER A 162 -2.30 8.12 6.28
CA SER A 162 -1.18 8.85 5.67
C SER A 162 -1.51 9.50 4.31
N GLY A 163 -2.79 9.48 3.89
CA GLY A 163 -3.24 10.16 2.68
C GLY A 163 -3.37 9.26 1.44
N CYS A 164 -3.27 7.95 1.58
CA CYS A 164 -3.46 7.04 0.46
C CYS A 164 -4.89 7.10 -0.07
N ASN A 165 -5.03 7.29 -1.37
CA ASN A 165 -6.32 7.43 -2.08
C ASN A 165 -6.69 6.17 -2.88
N LEU A 166 -5.81 5.19 -2.98
CA LEU A 166 -6.10 3.90 -3.60
C LEU A 166 -5.34 2.82 -2.83
N LEU A 167 -6.09 1.92 -2.19
CA LEU A 167 -5.54 0.75 -1.52
C LEU A 167 -5.59 -0.45 -2.49
N GLY A 168 -4.49 -0.66 -3.21
CA GLY A 168 -4.30 -1.83 -4.05
C GLY A 168 -3.49 -2.89 -3.30
N TYR A 169 -3.97 -4.12 -3.31
CA TYR A 169 -3.36 -5.22 -2.57
C TYR A 169 -2.67 -6.23 -3.48
N TYR A 170 -1.52 -6.72 -3.04
CA TYR A 170 -0.81 -7.84 -3.62
C TYR A 170 -0.41 -8.85 -2.52
N MET A 171 -0.96 -10.10 -2.50
CA MET A 171 -2.07 -10.59 -3.33
C MET A 171 -3.40 -10.30 -2.63
N TYR A 172 -4.45 -10.03 -3.41
CA TYR A 172 -5.82 -10.02 -2.91
C TYR A 172 -6.48 -11.40 -3.08
N HIS A 173 -6.25 -12.04 -4.21
CA HIS A 173 -6.66 -13.39 -4.52
C HIS A 173 -5.42 -14.25 -4.79
N GLY A 174 -5.30 -15.36 -4.12
CA GLY A 174 -4.22 -16.32 -4.34
C GLY A 174 -4.33 -17.01 -5.70
N GLY A 175 -3.28 -17.73 -6.06
CA GLY A 175 -3.22 -18.41 -7.33
C GLY A 175 -2.22 -19.56 -7.36
N GLN A 176 -1.93 -20.02 -8.55
CA GLN A 176 -0.93 -21.04 -8.84
C GLN A 176 0.00 -20.58 -9.96
N ASN A 177 1.26 -20.95 -9.86
CA ASN A 177 2.17 -20.85 -10.98
C ASN A 177 1.77 -21.85 -12.07
N PRO A 178 1.69 -21.42 -13.34
CA PRO A 178 1.39 -22.34 -14.43
C PRO A 178 2.56 -23.30 -14.69
N GLU A 179 2.25 -24.53 -15.08
CA GLU A 179 3.25 -25.47 -15.55
C GLU A 179 3.67 -25.11 -16.97
N GLY A 180 4.94 -24.74 -17.12
CA GLY A 180 5.56 -24.48 -18.42
C GLY A 180 6.16 -25.75 -19.02
N LYS A 181 6.55 -25.68 -20.30
CA LYS A 181 7.26 -26.79 -20.98
C LYS A 181 8.70 -26.94 -20.53
N LEU A 182 9.35 -25.85 -20.13
CA LEU A 182 10.76 -25.81 -19.76
C LEU A 182 10.96 -25.61 -18.26
N THR A 183 10.11 -24.83 -17.64
CA THR A 183 10.16 -24.49 -16.22
C THR A 183 8.79 -24.00 -15.75
N THR A 184 8.55 -24.00 -14.46
CA THR A 184 7.50 -23.24 -13.79
C THR A 184 7.95 -21.78 -13.64
N LEU A 185 7.03 -20.88 -13.27
CA LEU A 185 7.33 -19.44 -13.14
C LEU A 185 7.71 -19.04 -11.72
N GLU A 186 7.99 -20.00 -10.84
CA GLU A 186 8.41 -19.68 -9.48
C GLU A 186 9.78 -18.99 -9.44
N GLU A 187 9.95 -18.12 -8.48
CA GLU A 187 11.26 -17.60 -8.13
C GLU A 187 12.09 -18.67 -7.45
N ASN A 188 13.30 -18.91 -7.95
CA ASN A 188 14.23 -19.83 -7.31
C ASN A 188 15.69 -19.37 -7.49
N ILE A 189 16.56 -19.82 -6.59
CA ILE A 189 17.98 -19.45 -6.59
C ILE A 189 18.68 -19.94 -7.86
N ALA A 190 18.28 -21.08 -8.40
CA ALA A 190 18.89 -21.64 -9.61
C ALA A 190 18.68 -20.76 -10.86
N THR A 191 17.63 -19.95 -10.87
CA THR A 191 17.35 -18.96 -11.94
C THR A 191 17.83 -17.56 -11.62
N GLY A 192 18.58 -17.39 -10.53
CA GLY A 192 19.14 -16.10 -10.12
C GLY A 192 18.25 -15.24 -9.23
N SER A 193 17.13 -15.75 -8.76
CA SER A 193 16.31 -15.06 -7.75
C SER A 193 16.98 -15.12 -6.38
N LEU A 194 16.69 -14.11 -5.55
CA LEU A 194 17.06 -14.10 -4.14
C LEU A 194 16.23 -15.07 -3.29
N ASN A 195 15.08 -15.50 -3.81
CA ASN A 195 14.09 -16.32 -3.13
C ASN A 195 14.03 -17.73 -3.72
N ASP A 196 13.67 -18.69 -2.85
CA ASP A 196 13.13 -20.00 -3.25
C ASP A 196 11.67 -20.05 -2.81
N MET A 197 10.76 -19.92 -3.73
CA MET A 197 9.32 -19.99 -3.51
C MET A 197 8.77 -21.39 -3.77
N SER A 198 7.54 -21.58 -3.36
CA SER A 198 6.80 -22.82 -3.66
C SER A 198 6.58 -22.94 -5.16
N ILE A 199 6.86 -24.11 -5.73
CA ILE A 199 6.82 -24.35 -7.18
C ILE A 199 5.45 -24.07 -7.79
N LYS A 200 4.38 -24.54 -7.17
CA LYS A 200 3.01 -24.36 -7.69
C LYS A 200 2.21 -23.31 -6.92
N ASN A 201 2.28 -23.34 -5.60
CA ASN A 201 1.45 -22.50 -4.76
C ASN A 201 1.87 -21.03 -4.81
N TYR A 202 0.93 -20.18 -5.13
CA TYR A 202 1.06 -18.72 -5.12
C TYR A 202 -0.10 -18.10 -4.32
N ASP A 203 -0.49 -18.75 -3.24
CA ASP A 203 -1.64 -18.36 -2.42
C ASP A 203 -1.36 -17.12 -1.55
N PHE A 204 -0.16 -16.99 -1.01
CA PHE A 204 0.28 -15.93 -0.10
C PHE A 204 -0.60 -15.79 1.15
N ARG A 205 -1.55 -16.68 1.39
CA ARG A 205 -2.62 -16.50 2.37
C ARG A 205 -3.38 -15.18 2.13
N ALA A 206 -3.62 -14.89 0.87
CA ALA A 206 -4.35 -13.71 0.43
C ALA A 206 -5.76 -13.65 1.03
N PRO A 207 -6.41 -12.49 1.05
CA PRO A 207 -7.80 -12.37 1.54
C PRO A 207 -8.75 -13.40 0.94
N LEU A 208 -8.63 -13.67 -0.35
CA LEU A 208 -9.22 -14.82 -1.01
C LEU A 208 -8.12 -15.81 -1.37
N GLY A 209 -8.19 -17.02 -0.84
CA GLY A 209 -7.23 -18.07 -1.14
C GLY A 209 -7.28 -18.51 -2.60
N GLU A 210 -6.38 -19.41 -2.98
CA GLU A 210 -6.21 -19.93 -4.34
C GLU A 210 -7.54 -20.37 -5.01
N TYR A 211 -8.46 -20.92 -4.23
CA TYR A 211 -9.78 -21.38 -4.70
C TYR A 211 -10.92 -20.40 -4.36
N GLY A 212 -10.60 -19.16 -4.04
CA GLY A 212 -11.58 -18.13 -3.73
C GLY A 212 -12.20 -18.20 -2.33
N LEU A 213 -11.67 -19.04 -1.45
CA LEU A 213 -12.16 -19.13 -0.07
C LEU A 213 -11.66 -17.92 0.76
N PRO A 214 -12.57 -17.17 1.40
CA PRO A 214 -12.18 -16.04 2.21
C PRO A 214 -11.47 -16.51 3.49
N ASN A 215 -10.42 -15.79 3.88
CA ASN A 215 -9.78 -15.93 5.17
C ASN A 215 -10.06 -14.70 6.05
N GLY A 216 -9.51 -14.65 7.28
CA GLY A 216 -9.76 -13.56 8.21
C GLY A 216 -9.34 -12.17 7.68
N THR A 217 -8.32 -12.10 6.82
CA THR A 217 -7.86 -10.84 6.22
C THR A 217 -8.91 -10.25 5.28
N TYR A 218 -9.73 -11.08 4.64
CA TYR A 218 -10.86 -10.60 3.83
C TYR A 218 -11.82 -9.73 4.63
N GLY A 219 -12.14 -10.16 5.87
CA GLY A 219 -13.02 -9.39 6.76
C GLY A 219 -12.43 -8.03 7.14
N GLU A 220 -11.13 -7.99 7.45
CA GLU A 220 -10.42 -6.75 7.78
C GLU A 220 -10.39 -5.77 6.59
N ILE A 221 -10.02 -6.24 5.41
CA ILE A 221 -9.94 -5.40 4.22
C ILE A 221 -11.32 -4.92 3.76
N LYS A 222 -12.34 -5.76 3.92
CA LYS A 222 -13.73 -5.41 3.56
C LYS A 222 -14.20 -4.13 4.25
N LEU A 223 -13.81 -3.88 5.50
CA LEU A 223 -14.18 -2.66 6.22
C LEU A 223 -13.64 -1.42 5.51
N TYR A 224 -12.38 -1.44 5.07
CA TYR A 224 -11.76 -0.33 4.32
C TYR A 224 -12.37 -0.17 2.94
N SER A 225 -12.72 -1.28 2.28
CA SER A 225 -13.39 -1.23 0.97
C SER A 225 -14.78 -0.59 1.06
N LEU A 226 -15.55 -0.93 2.08
CA LEU A 226 -16.85 -0.31 2.34
C LEU A 226 -16.70 1.17 2.70
N PHE A 227 -15.75 1.50 3.55
CA PHE A 227 -15.45 2.88 3.90
C PHE A 227 -15.00 3.71 2.68
N ALA A 228 -14.15 3.16 1.83
CA ALA A 228 -13.74 3.81 0.60
C ALA A 228 -14.89 3.93 -0.42
N HIS A 229 -15.80 2.97 -0.46
CA HIS A 229 -17.01 3.07 -1.26
C HIS A 229 -17.89 4.24 -0.84
N ASP A 230 -18.09 4.41 0.47
CA ASP A 230 -19.00 5.43 1.00
C ASP A 230 -18.35 6.82 1.06
N PHE A 231 -17.05 6.91 1.32
CA PHE A 231 -16.33 8.16 1.58
C PHE A 231 -15.13 8.41 0.67
N GLY A 232 -14.91 7.60 -0.37
CA GLY A 232 -13.72 7.70 -1.22
C GLY A 232 -13.63 9.03 -1.96
N GLU A 233 -14.72 9.54 -2.52
CA GLU A 233 -14.77 10.85 -3.17
C GLU A 233 -14.43 11.97 -2.18
N PHE A 234 -14.94 11.87 -0.96
CA PHE A 234 -14.61 12.81 0.11
C PHE A 234 -13.11 12.73 0.46
N LEU A 235 -12.60 11.52 0.71
CA LEU A 235 -11.20 11.30 1.09
C LEU A 235 -10.21 11.75 0.00
N ALA A 236 -10.53 11.53 -1.28
CA ALA A 236 -9.67 11.92 -2.39
C ALA A 236 -9.39 13.44 -2.45
N SER A 237 -10.27 14.24 -1.84
CA SER A 237 -10.15 15.70 -1.78
C SER A 237 -9.72 16.23 -0.40
N THR A 238 -9.29 15.37 0.52
CA THR A 238 -8.83 15.78 1.86
C THR A 238 -7.34 16.05 1.88
N GLU A 239 -6.95 16.96 2.76
CA GLU A 239 -5.58 17.12 3.21
C GLU A 239 -5.27 16.10 4.33
N THR A 240 -4.00 15.80 4.49
CA THR A 240 -3.50 14.93 5.58
C THR A 240 -2.70 15.79 6.54
N ASP A 241 -2.97 15.64 7.82
CA ASP A 241 -2.24 16.31 8.88
C ASP A 241 -1.79 15.30 9.95
N LEU A 242 -0.49 15.31 10.20
CA LEU A 242 0.15 14.47 11.21
C LEU A 242 0.59 15.35 12.36
N PRO A 243 0.11 15.11 13.58
CA PRO A 243 0.58 15.86 14.75
C PRO A 243 2.10 15.76 14.93
N ASP A 244 2.75 16.85 15.30
CA ASP A 244 4.20 16.87 15.55
C ASP A 244 4.62 15.93 16.69
N SER A 245 3.68 15.56 17.55
CA SER A 245 3.87 14.59 18.62
C SER A 245 3.89 13.14 18.17
N ASN A 246 3.55 12.86 16.91
CA ASN A 246 3.58 11.48 16.41
C ASN A 246 4.99 10.92 16.42
N PRO A 247 5.16 9.66 16.86
CA PRO A 247 6.42 8.99 16.66
C PRO A 247 6.67 8.77 15.15
N ILE A 248 7.89 9.06 14.73
CA ILE A 248 8.32 8.90 13.34
C ILE A 248 9.02 7.57 13.08
N THR A 249 9.30 6.81 14.13
CA THR A 249 9.98 5.51 14.04
C THR A 249 9.09 4.36 14.51
N PRO A 250 9.18 3.19 13.87
CA PRO A 250 8.39 2.02 14.26
C PRO A 250 8.81 1.40 15.60
N GLU A 251 9.99 1.73 16.13
CA GLU A 251 10.51 1.27 17.42
C GLU A 251 9.89 1.97 18.62
N ASN A 252 9.18 3.07 18.39
CA ASN A 252 8.44 3.72 19.47
C ASN A 252 7.16 2.96 19.78
N PHE A 253 7.16 2.21 20.87
CA PHE A 253 6.02 1.41 21.34
C PHE A 253 5.24 2.08 22.46
N SER A 254 5.63 3.29 22.86
CA SER A 254 5.05 4.01 24.00
C SER A 254 4.05 5.07 23.60
N ASP A 255 4.21 5.71 22.46
CA ASP A 255 3.40 6.86 22.07
C ASP A 255 2.30 6.47 21.09
N LEU A 256 1.12 7.08 21.29
CA LEU A 256 -0.02 6.87 20.40
C LEU A 256 0.19 7.56 19.06
N ARG A 257 -0.12 6.87 17.99
CA ARG A 257 -0.05 7.38 16.61
C ARG A 257 -1.41 7.85 16.16
N THR A 258 -1.51 9.08 15.66
CA THR A 258 -2.75 9.66 15.13
C THR A 258 -2.52 10.36 13.79
N SER A 259 -3.55 10.46 12.98
CA SER A 259 -3.54 11.21 11.74
C SER A 259 -4.91 11.81 11.49
N TRP A 260 -4.96 12.95 10.83
CA TRP A 260 -6.18 13.64 10.48
C TRP A 260 -6.28 13.81 8.97
N ARG A 261 -7.38 13.35 8.40
CA ARG A 261 -7.74 13.65 7.01
C ARG A 261 -8.95 14.56 7.01
N TYR A 262 -8.80 15.77 6.45
CA TYR A 262 -9.81 16.79 6.55
C TYR A 262 -9.91 17.64 5.29
N LYS A 263 -11.05 18.28 5.14
CA LYS A 263 -11.23 19.40 4.21
C LYS A 263 -12.19 20.42 4.82
N GLU A 264 -12.11 21.64 4.33
CA GLU A 264 -13.04 22.69 4.70
C GLU A 264 -14.39 22.52 3.99
N CYS A 265 -15.47 22.76 4.72
CA CYS A 265 -16.80 22.80 4.16
C CYS A 265 -17.03 24.16 3.48
N GLU A 266 -17.21 24.17 2.18
CA GLU A 266 -17.44 25.38 1.37
C GLU A 266 -18.63 26.23 1.86
N LYS A 267 -19.63 25.61 2.49
CA LYS A 267 -20.85 26.26 2.93
C LYS A 267 -20.75 26.93 4.29
N CYS A 268 -19.95 26.34 5.20
CA CYS A 268 -19.92 26.80 6.59
C CYS A 268 -18.51 27.12 7.12
N GLY A 269 -17.47 26.94 6.32
CA GLY A 269 -16.08 27.19 6.71
C GLY A 269 -15.53 26.24 7.77
N LYS A 270 -16.31 25.27 8.24
CA LYS A 270 -15.85 24.32 9.25
C LYS A 270 -15.08 23.18 8.62
N LYS A 271 -14.03 22.75 9.29
CA LYS A 271 -13.28 21.56 8.89
C LYS A 271 -14.05 20.30 9.28
N ARG A 272 -14.04 19.32 8.38
CA ARG A 272 -14.68 18.02 8.54
C ARG A 272 -13.80 16.91 8.00
N GLY A 273 -13.92 15.73 8.53
CA GLY A 273 -13.07 14.61 8.10
C GLY A 273 -13.06 13.43 9.04
N PHE A 274 -11.90 12.79 9.09
CA PHE A 274 -11.67 11.60 9.91
C PHE A 274 -10.34 11.71 10.65
N VAL A 275 -10.35 11.28 11.92
CA VAL A 275 -9.15 11.02 12.69
C VAL A 275 -8.86 9.53 12.65
N PHE A 276 -7.62 9.17 12.38
CA PHE A 276 -7.12 7.80 12.39
C PHE A 276 -6.23 7.61 13.60
N VAL A 277 -6.39 6.48 14.27
CA VAL A 277 -5.64 6.12 15.49
C VAL A 277 -5.03 4.75 15.27
N ASN A 278 -3.74 4.62 15.52
CA ASN A 278 -3.05 3.34 15.42
C ASN A 278 -2.17 3.07 16.65
N ASN A 279 -2.57 2.12 17.47
CA ASN A 279 -1.81 1.59 18.58
C ASN A 279 -1.41 0.12 18.34
N TYR A 280 -1.01 -0.16 17.10
CA TYR A 280 -0.62 -1.48 16.63
C TYR A 280 0.81 -1.49 16.11
N GLN A 281 1.57 -2.51 16.49
CA GLN A 281 2.83 -2.89 15.85
C GLN A 281 2.91 -4.41 15.79
N ARG A 282 3.17 -4.96 14.61
CA ARG A 282 3.29 -6.41 14.43
C ARG A 282 4.33 -7.01 15.39
N ARG A 283 3.94 -8.09 16.07
CA ARG A 283 4.81 -8.84 17.01
C ARG A 283 5.39 -8.01 18.15
N ARG A 284 4.91 -6.82 18.40
CA ARG A 284 5.32 -5.96 19.51
C ARG A 284 4.11 -5.63 20.38
N LYS A 285 4.39 -5.31 21.62
CA LYS A 285 3.37 -4.83 22.56
C LYS A 285 3.46 -3.31 22.62
N MET A 286 2.35 -2.64 22.34
CA MET A 286 2.21 -1.20 22.50
C MET A 286 1.77 -0.86 23.91
N ALA A 287 2.14 0.33 24.39
CA ALA A 287 1.59 0.85 25.65
C ALA A 287 0.09 1.07 25.52
N GLY A 288 -0.64 0.80 26.59
CA GLY A 288 -2.05 1.20 26.67
C GLY A 288 -2.17 2.64 27.15
N HIS A 289 -3.14 3.37 26.60
CA HIS A 289 -3.41 4.77 26.91
C HIS A 289 -4.78 4.91 27.56
N LYS A 290 -4.87 5.68 28.64
CA LYS A 290 -6.10 5.91 29.39
C LYS A 290 -6.55 7.36 29.27
N ASN A 291 -7.86 7.57 29.15
CA ASN A 291 -8.45 8.91 29.10
C ASN A 291 -7.84 9.79 27.99
N VAL A 292 -7.56 9.23 26.83
CA VAL A 292 -7.02 9.96 25.70
C VAL A 292 -8.08 10.90 25.13
N VAL A 293 -7.75 12.17 25.02
CA VAL A 293 -8.54 13.16 24.29
C VAL A 293 -7.86 13.38 22.94
N LEU A 294 -8.52 12.96 21.87
CA LEU A 294 -8.01 13.19 20.51
C LEU A 294 -8.24 14.66 20.15
N ALA A 295 -7.21 15.48 20.35
CA ALA A 295 -7.24 16.90 20.01
C ALA A 295 -6.90 17.12 18.53
N SER A 296 -7.61 18.06 17.90
CA SER A 296 -7.24 18.53 16.56
C SER A 296 -5.89 19.23 16.60
N THR A 297 -5.20 19.19 15.46
CA THR A 297 -3.98 20.00 15.27
C THR A 297 -4.35 21.43 14.89
N GLU A 298 -3.37 22.34 14.90
CA GLU A 298 -3.58 23.72 14.41
C GLU A 298 -4.02 23.72 12.94
N LYS A 299 -3.49 22.81 12.12
CA LYS A 299 -3.83 22.70 10.70
C LYS A 299 -5.21 22.11 10.47
N SER A 300 -5.53 21.02 11.14
CA SER A 300 -6.87 20.42 11.05
C SER A 300 -7.94 21.31 11.68
N GLY A 301 -7.55 22.21 12.62
CA GLY A 301 -8.33 23.36 13.11
C GLY A 301 -9.79 23.07 13.45
N ALA A 302 -10.09 21.82 13.78
CA ALA A 302 -11.43 21.45 14.13
C ALA A 302 -11.65 21.83 15.59
N ASP A 303 -12.60 22.71 15.87
CA ASP A 303 -13.10 23.00 17.21
C ASP A 303 -13.83 21.77 17.80
N ILE A 304 -13.20 20.60 17.65
CA ILE A 304 -13.77 19.33 18.08
C ILE A 304 -12.91 18.74 19.16
N GLN A 305 -13.56 18.46 20.24
CA GLN A 305 -13.02 17.68 21.32
C GLN A 305 -13.77 16.35 21.37
N PHE A 306 -13.09 15.26 21.03
CA PHE A 306 -13.64 13.93 21.25
C PHE A 306 -13.77 13.67 22.76
N PRO A 307 -14.77 12.90 23.19
CA PRO A 307 -14.78 12.39 24.55
C PRO A 307 -13.51 11.58 24.83
N ALA A 308 -13.07 11.59 26.07
CA ALA A 308 -11.91 10.80 26.46
C ALA A 308 -12.19 9.30 26.26
N ILE A 309 -11.23 8.61 25.61
CA ILE A 309 -11.30 7.18 25.30
C ILE A 309 -10.08 6.45 25.84
N ASP A 310 -10.24 5.18 26.12
CA ASP A 310 -9.12 4.29 26.38
C ASP A 310 -8.68 3.63 25.07
N VAL A 311 -7.37 3.58 24.82
CA VAL A 311 -6.79 2.91 23.66
C VAL A 311 -5.85 1.82 24.16
N ALA A 312 -6.20 0.57 23.90
CA ALA A 312 -5.42 -0.58 24.32
C ALA A 312 -4.32 -0.96 23.32
N ASP A 313 -3.41 -1.86 23.74
CA ASP A 313 -2.52 -2.54 22.81
C ASP A 313 -3.33 -3.23 21.69
N LYS A 314 -2.91 -3.08 20.47
CA LYS A 314 -3.54 -3.61 19.24
C LYS A 314 -4.86 -2.97 18.83
N ASP A 315 -5.23 -1.84 19.40
CA ASP A 315 -6.33 -1.05 18.89
C ASP A 315 -5.88 -0.21 17.70
N PHE A 316 -6.70 -0.21 16.65
CA PHE A 316 -6.58 0.70 15.52
C PHE A 316 -7.97 0.96 14.95
N PHE A 317 -8.28 2.22 14.68
CA PHE A 317 -9.61 2.64 14.25
C PHE A 317 -9.58 4.03 13.65
N PHE A 318 -10.70 4.46 13.10
CA PHE A 318 -10.91 5.84 12.70
C PHE A 318 -12.28 6.34 13.17
N LEU A 319 -12.38 7.65 13.40
CA LEU A 319 -13.61 8.30 13.85
C LEU A 319 -13.92 9.50 12.94
N PRO A 320 -15.20 9.73 12.58
CA PRO A 320 -15.61 10.90 11.82
C PRO A 320 -15.68 12.14 12.72
N PHE A 321 -15.51 13.31 12.11
CA PHE A 321 -15.82 14.58 12.72
C PHE A 321 -16.48 15.53 11.73
N ASN A 322 -17.52 16.21 12.16
CA ASN A 322 -18.31 17.16 11.37
C ASN A 322 -18.79 16.61 10.01
N ILE A 323 -18.96 15.30 9.87
CA ILE A 323 -19.42 14.65 8.62
C ILE A 323 -20.95 14.81 8.50
#